data_48fad47a78803ec6ab81066557383a29
#
_entry.id   48fad47a78803ec6ab81066557383a29
#
_cell.length_a   1.000
_cell.length_b   1.000
_cell.length_c   1.000
_cell.angle_alpha   90.00
_cell.angle_beta   90.00
_cell.angle_gamma   90.00
#
_symmetry.space_group_name_H-M   'P 1'
#
loop_
_entity.id
_entity.type
_entity.pdbx_description
1 polymer ?
#
loop_
_entity_poly.entity_id
_entity_poly.type
_entity_poly.pdbx_seq_one_letter_code
_entity_poly.pdbx_strand_id
1 'polypeptide(L)'
;RDIKLFILATFIFSFCSGIYDTMFNNFLNDNFKINSLQRTLLEFPRELPGVLMVFVAALLFFLNTRKLAALAFSITGVGLILMGTLSKSYNIMLVWLFIFSLGQHIFLPLNSSIVMELSEKGNDGRRLGQIQSLKNIAVILGAFFVSIGFKYIGLNYKTAMVMSGILIIISSFLINSMSAGVTSKKDSHLKFNKKYNLYYALTSLYGMRKQIFITFAPWALVTTFHKPVYYIANLMIIGSVVGIFVQPYVGKIIDTYGERVVLRFEALIFVFVCILYGFAPTWFPKDIAILIVSACYISDQT
;
A
#
# COMPACT_ATOMS: atom_id res chain seq x y z
N ARG A 1 -7.10 -26.26 5.52
CA ARG A 1 -8.29 -25.44 5.32
C ARG A 1 -7.97 -23.96 5.56
N ASP A 2 -7.51 -23.60 6.76
CA ASP A 2 -7.32 -22.21 7.18
C ASP A 2 -6.35 -21.41 6.30
N ILE A 3 -5.24 -22.02 5.88
CA ILE A 3 -4.31 -21.34 4.97
C ILE A 3 -4.94 -21.01 3.61
N LYS A 4 -5.84 -21.84 3.10
CA LYS A 4 -6.55 -21.56 1.83
C LYS A 4 -7.54 -20.39 2.01
N LEU A 5 -8.25 -20.34 3.12
CA LEU A 5 -9.15 -19.23 3.46
C LEU A 5 -8.37 -17.94 3.62
N PHE A 6 -7.22 -17.98 4.31
CA PHE A 6 -6.35 -16.82 4.50
C PHE A 6 -5.77 -16.31 3.16
N ILE A 7 -5.28 -17.22 2.32
CA ILE A 7 -4.78 -16.89 0.98
C ILE A 7 -5.87 -16.19 0.14
N LEU A 8 -7.07 -16.76 0.10
CA LEU A 8 -8.18 -16.18 -0.66
C LEU A 8 -8.57 -14.79 -0.11
N ALA A 9 -8.69 -14.66 1.21
CA ALA A 9 -9.06 -13.39 1.83
C ALA A 9 -8.01 -12.30 1.60
N THR A 10 -6.71 -12.62 1.76
CA THR A 10 -5.61 -11.67 1.52
C THR A 10 -5.44 -11.34 0.04
N PHE A 11 -5.72 -12.28 -0.85
CA PHE A 11 -5.74 -12.02 -2.29
C PHE A 11 -6.81 -10.99 -2.65
N ILE A 12 -8.07 -11.20 -2.20
CA ILE A 12 -9.17 -10.26 -2.45
C ILE A 12 -8.86 -8.90 -1.84
N PHE A 13 -8.35 -8.86 -0.60
CA PHE A 13 -7.96 -7.61 0.06
C PHE A 13 -6.90 -6.85 -0.75
N SER A 14 -5.85 -7.54 -1.21
CA SER A 14 -4.77 -6.92 -1.98
C SER A 14 -5.22 -6.50 -3.38
N PHE A 15 -6.12 -7.25 -4.02
CA PHE A 15 -6.75 -6.86 -5.28
C PHE A 15 -7.54 -5.54 -5.13
N CYS A 16 -8.36 -5.43 -4.09
CA CYS A 16 -9.11 -4.22 -3.78
C CYS A 16 -8.20 -3.05 -3.40
N SER A 17 -7.09 -3.31 -2.69
CA SER A 17 -6.06 -2.30 -2.41
C SER A 17 -5.44 -1.79 -3.71
N GLY A 18 -5.10 -2.67 -4.66
CA GLY A 18 -4.60 -2.29 -5.98
C GLY A 18 -5.57 -1.40 -6.76
N ILE A 19 -6.88 -1.68 -6.69
CA ILE A 19 -7.92 -0.81 -7.28
C ILE A 19 -7.87 0.58 -6.62
N TYR A 20 -7.89 0.64 -5.30
CA TYR A 20 -7.88 1.90 -4.56
C TYR A 20 -6.62 2.72 -4.83
N ASP A 21 -5.44 2.13 -4.67
CA ASP A 21 -4.15 2.82 -4.81
C ASP A 21 -3.97 3.42 -6.21
N THR A 22 -4.43 2.69 -7.23
CA THR A 22 -4.33 3.13 -8.63
C THR A 22 -5.18 4.35 -8.94
N MET A 23 -6.38 4.45 -8.38
CA MET A 23 -7.34 5.52 -8.73
C MET A 23 -7.38 6.66 -7.72
N PHE A 24 -6.79 6.50 -6.52
CA PHE A 24 -6.99 7.43 -5.42
C PHE A 24 -6.53 8.86 -5.72
N ASN A 25 -5.37 9.05 -6.36
CA ASN A 25 -4.89 10.38 -6.70
C ASN A 25 -5.78 11.09 -7.74
N ASN A 26 -6.29 10.34 -8.72
CA ASN A 26 -7.25 10.89 -9.68
C ASN A 26 -8.58 11.22 -8.99
N PHE A 27 -9.06 10.34 -8.10
CA PHE A 27 -10.27 10.60 -7.30
C PHE A 27 -10.16 11.91 -6.50
N LEU A 28 -9.01 12.17 -5.86
CA LEU A 28 -8.75 13.39 -5.12
C LEU A 28 -8.76 14.62 -6.02
N ASN A 29 -8.08 14.53 -7.17
CA ASN A 29 -7.98 15.63 -8.12
C ASN A 29 -9.35 15.95 -8.76
N ASP A 30 -10.07 14.94 -9.23
CA ASP A 30 -11.28 15.13 -10.03
C ASP A 30 -12.46 15.57 -9.16
N ASN A 31 -12.58 15.07 -7.93
CA ASN A 31 -13.72 15.38 -7.06
C ASN A 31 -13.48 16.59 -6.16
N PHE A 32 -12.24 16.84 -5.72
CA PHE A 32 -11.96 17.87 -4.72
C PHE A 32 -10.99 18.95 -5.19
N LYS A 33 -10.31 18.76 -6.34
CA LYS A 33 -9.33 19.71 -6.91
C LYS A 33 -8.32 20.20 -5.86
N ILE A 34 -7.84 19.29 -5.01
CA ILE A 34 -6.96 19.63 -3.89
C ILE A 34 -5.60 20.15 -4.38
N ASN A 35 -5.03 21.08 -3.64
CA ASN A 35 -3.69 21.59 -3.88
C ASN A 35 -2.61 20.71 -3.22
N SER A 36 -1.33 21.02 -3.48
CA SER A 36 -0.21 20.24 -2.94
C SER A 36 -0.14 20.24 -1.41
N LEU A 37 -0.54 21.35 -0.76
CA LEU A 37 -0.59 21.43 0.70
C LEU A 37 -1.67 20.48 1.26
N GLN A 38 -2.87 20.50 0.68
CA GLN A 38 -3.95 19.59 1.07
C GLN A 38 -3.55 18.14 0.82
N ARG A 39 -2.83 17.85 -0.29
CA ARG A 39 -2.31 16.52 -0.57
C ARG A 39 -1.31 16.06 0.49
N THR A 40 -0.44 16.95 0.96
CA THR A 40 0.50 16.67 2.06
C THR A 40 -0.22 16.44 3.38
N LEU A 41 -1.14 17.33 3.75
CA LEU A 41 -1.88 17.24 5.01
C LEU A 41 -2.78 16.00 5.09
N LEU A 42 -3.21 15.47 3.95
CA LEU A 42 -3.99 14.23 3.88
C LEU A 42 -3.22 13.01 4.43
N GLU A 43 -1.89 13.02 4.34
CA GLU A 43 -1.07 11.93 4.89
C GLU A 43 -1.21 11.84 6.42
N PHE A 44 -1.51 12.94 7.10
CA PHE A 44 -1.70 12.91 8.55
C PHE A 44 -2.88 12.01 8.98
N PRO A 45 -4.14 12.21 8.54
CA PRO A 45 -5.22 11.30 8.88
C PRO A 45 -5.05 9.89 8.30
N ARG A 46 -4.30 9.74 7.22
CA ARG A 46 -4.00 8.45 6.62
C ARG A 46 -3.00 7.62 7.44
N GLU A 47 -1.95 8.24 7.98
CA GLU A 47 -0.89 7.54 8.71
C GLU A 47 -1.08 7.57 10.24
N LEU A 48 -1.94 8.47 10.75
CA LEU A 48 -2.26 8.58 12.18
C LEU A 48 -2.71 7.25 12.80
N PRO A 49 -3.54 6.40 12.15
CA PRO A 49 -3.88 5.08 12.67
C PRO A 49 -2.65 4.21 12.97
N GLY A 50 -1.58 4.31 12.17
CA GLY A 50 -0.34 3.58 12.40
C GLY A 50 0.32 3.95 13.74
N VAL A 51 0.32 5.24 14.08
CA VAL A 51 0.81 5.72 15.37
C VAL A 51 -0.11 5.26 16.51
N LEU A 52 -1.43 5.27 16.28
CA LEU A 52 -2.43 4.85 17.26
C LEU A 52 -2.47 3.34 17.50
N MET A 53 -1.78 2.54 16.67
CA MET A 53 -1.79 1.07 16.78
C MET A 53 -1.37 0.55 18.15
N VAL A 54 -0.51 1.25 18.87
CA VAL A 54 -0.11 0.88 20.23
C VAL A 54 -1.33 0.87 21.17
N PHE A 55 -2.17 1.90 21.06
CA PHE A 55 -3.40 2.03 21.85
C PHE A 55 -4.49 1.05 21.39
N VAL A 56 -4.64 0.91 20.07
CA VAL A 56 -5.60 -0.03 19.47
C VAL A 56 -5.27 -1.47 19.87
N ALA A 57 -4.00 -1.86 19.83
CA ALA A 57 -3.55 -3.18 20.29
C ALA A 57 -3.83 -3.39 21.77
N ALA A 58 -3.65 -2.36 22.62
CA ALA A 58 -3.96 -2.42 24.03
C ALA A 58 -5.47 -2.52 24.33
N LEU A 59 -6.33 -1.92 23.49
CA LEU A 59 -7.78 -2.01 23.62
C LEU A 59 -8.35 -3.34 23.13
N LEU A 60 -7.74 -3.92 22.09
CA LEU A 60 -8.27 -5.12 21.41
C LEU A 60 -7.51 -6.40 21.76
N PHE A 61 -6.68 -6.39 22.80
CA PHE A 61 -5.84 -7.53 23.20
C PHE A 61 -6.63 -8.80 23.54
N PHE A 62 -7.91 -8.66 23.90
CA PHE A 62 -8.79 -9.78 24.22
C PHE A 62 -9.29 -10.55 23.00
N LEU A 63 -9.17 -9.97 21.80
CA LEU A 63 -9.53 -10.64 20.57
C LEU A 63 -8.39 -11.54 20.10
N ASN A 64 -8.74 -12.72 19.57
CA ASN A 64 -7.76 -13.55 18.89
C ASN A 64 -7.38 -12.96 17.52
N THR A 65 -6.24 -13.38 16.98
CA THR A 65 -5.67 -12.85 15.72
C THR A 65 -6.66 -12.90 14.55
N ARG A 66 -7.53 -13.93 14.47
CA ARG A 66 -8.52 -14.08 13.38
C ARG A 66 -9.65 -13.08 13.50
N LYS A 67 -10.24 -12.95 14.70
CA LYS A 67 -11.32 -11.98 14.95
C LYS A 67 -10.84 -10.55 14.73
N LEU A 68 -9.61 -10.25 15.18
CA LEU A 68 -9.01 -8.94 14.98
C LEU A 68 -8.74 -8.64 13.50
N ALA A 69 -8.27 -9.62 12.73
CA ALA A 69 -8.07 -9.47 11.28
C ALA A 69 -9.43 -9.34 10.53
N ALA A 70 -10.45 -10.09 10.93
CA ALA A 70 -11.79 -9.94 10.37
C ALA A 70 -12.39 -8.56 10.66
N LEU A 71 -12.21 -8.05 11.89
CA LEU A 71 -12.62 -6.69 12.27
C LEU A 71 -11.85 -5.65 11.42
N ALA A 72 -10.54 -5.81 11.24
CA ALA A 72 -9.72 -4.95 10.41
C ALA A 72 -10.24 -4.86 8.96
N PHE A 73 -10.57 -6.01 8.36
CA PHE A 73 -11.17 -6.06 7.03
C PHE A 73 -12.53 -5.37 6.96
N SER A 74 -13.38 -5.60 7.97
CA SER A 74 -14.69 -4.95 8.04
C SER A 74 -14.56 -3.43 8.13
N ILE A 75 -13.67 -2.92 8.97
CA ILE A 75 -13.40 -1.48 9.11
C ILE A 75 -12.86 -0.91 7.78
N THR A 76 -11.90 -1.58 7.15
CA THR A 76 -11.36 -1.17 5.84
C THR A 76 -12.46 -1.11 4.78
N GLY A 77 -13.27 -2.16 4.67
CA GLY A 77 -14.36 -2.24 3.68
C GLY A 77 -15.43 -1.16 3.90
N VAL A 78 -15.85 -0.95 5.15
CA VAL A 78 -16.81 0.12 5.49
C VAL A 78 -16.22 1.50 5.17
N GLY A 79 -14.98 1.78 5.58
CA GLY A 79 -14.30 3.03 5.28
C GLY A 79 -14.27 3.32 3.77
N LEU A 80 -13.99 2.30 2.95
CA LEU A 80 -13.93 2.44 1.50
C LEU A 80 -15.31 2.68 0.87
N ILE A 81 -16.37 2.01 1.34
CA ILE A 81 -17.75 2.25 0.90
C ILE A 81 -18.19 3.68 1.25
N LEU A 82 -17.93 4.11 2.48
CA LEU A 82 -18.29 5.45 2.94
C LEU A 82 -17.51 6.53 2.18
N MET A 83 -16.24 6.29 1.88
CA MET A 83 -15.42 7.16 1.05
C MET A 83 -16.00 7.31 -0.37
N GLY A 84 -16.44 6.22 -0.98
CA GLY A 84 -17.05 6.25 -2.32
C GLY A 84 -18.45 6.85 -2.37
N THR A 85 -19.21 6.85 -1.27
CA THR A 85 -20.63 7.23 -1.27
C THR A 85 -20.94 8.52 -0.54
N LEU A 86 -20.24 8.82 0.55
CA LEU A 86 -20.59 9.92 1.46
C LEU A 86 -19.55 11.04 1.49
N SER A 87 -18.56 11.05 0.62
CA SER A 87 -17.53 12.09 0.54
C SER A 87 -18.02 13.36 -0.14
N LYS A 88 -18.98 14.05 0.48
CA LYS A 88 -19.54 15.30 -0.05
C LYS A 88 -18.57 16.47 -0.03
N SER A 89 -17.54 16.42 0.79
CA SER A 89 -16.48 17.42 0.88
C SER A 89 -15.15 16.74 1.22
N TYR A 90 -14.05 17.45 0.96
CA TYR A 90 -12.70 16.97 1.29
C TYR A 90 -12.56 16.59 2.77
N ASN A 91 -13.07 17.41 3.71
CA ASN A 91 -12.96 17.12 5.14
C ASN A 91 -13.75 15.88 5.56
N ILE A 92 -14.93 15.65 4.98
CA ILE A 92 -15.71 14.42 5.24
C ILE A 92 -14.97 13.21 4.67
N MET A 93 -14.38 13.34 3.48
CA MET A 93 -13.56 12.29 2.88
C MET A 93 -12.38 11.91 3.78
N LEU A 94 -11.72 12.86 4.45
CA LEU A 94 -10.62 12.57 5.40
C LEU A 94 -11.07 11.70 6.58
N VAL A 95 -12.31 11.84 7.05
CA VAL A 95 -12.87 10.98 8.11
C VAL A 95 -12.99 9.54 7.62
N TRP A 96 -13.50 9.34 6.41
CA TRP A 96 -13.64 8.00 5.83
C TRP A 96 -12.28 7.39 5.47
N LEU A 97 -11.35 8.22 5.03
CA LEU A 97 -9.95 7.83 4.81
C LEU A 97 -9.29 7.33 6.09
N PHE A 98 -9.50 8.03 7.22
CA PHE A 98 -9.00 7.59 8.53
C PHE A 98 -9.57 6.23 8.93
N ILE A 99 -10.87 6.00 8.76
CA ILE A 99 -11.51 4.71 9.06
C ILE A 99 -10.96 3.59 8.16
N PHE A 100 -10.84 3.85 6.85
CA PHE A 100 -10.24 2.94 5.90
C PHE A 100 -8.81 2.56 6.30
N SER A 101 -7.99 3.55 6.59
CA SER A 101 -6.60 3.38 6.98
C SER A 101 -6.45 2.67 8.33
N LEU A 102 -7.33 2.94 9.29
CA LEU A 102 -7.34 2.26 10.60
C LEU A 102 -7.42 0.73 10.41
N GLY A 103 -8.34 0.27 9.57
CA GLY A 103 -8.45 -1.16 9.29
C GLY A 103 -7.18 -1.72 8.62
N GLN A 104 -6.60 -1.00 7.66
CA GLN A 104 -5.34 -1.41 7.02
C GLN A 104 -4.20 -1.53 8.04
N HIS A 105 -4.01 -0.55 8.92
CA HIS A 105 -2.94 -0.55 9.93
C HIS A 105 -3.13 -1.63 11.00
N ILE A 106 -4.37 -1.97 11.37
CA ILE A 106 -4.64 -3.12 12.24
C ILE A 106 -4.21 -4.41 11.56
N PHE A 107 -4.47 -4.57 10.26
CA PHE A 107 -4.14 -5.80 9.53
C PHE A 107 -2.65 -5.99 9.27
N LEU A 108 -1.87 -4.92 9.10
CA LEU A 108 -0.44 -5.01 8.76
C LEU A 108 0.36 -5.97 9.66
N PRO A 109 0.40 -5.80 11.00
CA PRO A 109 1.12 -6.72 11.88
C PRO A 109 0.48 -8.11 11.95
N LEU A 110 -0.85 -8.19 11.85
CA LEU A 110 -1.59 -9.45 11.90
C LEU A 110 -1.30 -10.34 10.70
N ASN A 111 -1.09 -9.75 9.51
CA ASN A 111 -0.76 -10.51 8.31
C ASN A 111 0.46 -11.40 8.52
N SER A 112 1.57 -10.83 8.98
CA SER A 112 2.79 -11.60 9.24
C SER A 112 2.61 -12.61 10.37
N SER A 113 1.93 -12.23 11.46
CA SER A 113 1.66 -13.11 12.58
C SER A 113 0.82 -14.33 12.17
N ILE A 114 -0.25 -14.12 11.40
CA ILE A 114 -1.12 -15.20 10.92
C ILE A 114 -0.37 -16.11 9.94
N VAL A 115 0.45 -15.56 9.06
CA VAL A 115 1.24 -16.35 8.12
C VAL A 115 2.22 -17.26 8.87
N MET A 116 2.93 -16.73 9.85
CA MET A 116 3.87 -17.52 10.69
C MET A 116 3.12 -18.61 11.49
N GLU A 117 1.94 -18.29 12.05
CA GLU A 117 1.13 -19.25 12.78
C GLU A 117 0.62 -20.41 11.89
N LEU A 118 0.36 -20.14 10.61
CA LEU A 118 -0.12 -21.12 9.63
C LEU A 118 1.02 -21.81 8.87
N SER A 119 2.26 -21.44 9.12
CA SER A 119 3.44 -22.06 8.50
C SER A 119 3.87 -23.31 9.27
N GLU A 120 4.57 -24.21 8.57
CA GLU A 120 5.27 -25.32 9.20
C GLU A 120 6.57 -24.81 9.84
N LYS A 121 6.96 -25.38 10.96
CA LYS A 121 8.19 -25.01 11.68
C LYS A 121 9.40 -24.99 10.74
N GLY A 122 10.11 -23.88 10.71
CA GLY A 122 11.31 -23.67 9.87
C GLY A 122 11.03 -23.21 8.43
N ASN A 123 9.76 -23.04 8.03
CA ASN A 123 9.38 -22.56 6.69
C ASN A 123 8.74 -21.18 6.69
N ASP A 124 8.86 -20.41 7.78
CA ASP A 124 8.19 -19.12 7.96
C ASP A 124 8.55 -18.12 6.87
N GLY A 125 9.85 -17.93 6.59
CA GLY A 125 10.32 -17.01 5.56
C GLY A 125 9.82 -17.37 4.16
N ARG A 126 9.86 -18.67 3.81
CA ARG A 126 9.33 -19.15 2.53
C ARG A 126 7.84 -18.88 2.40
N ARG A 127 7.07 -19.10 3.46
CA ARG A 127 5.62 -18.87 3.47
C ARG A 127 5.28 -17.39 3.38
N LEU A 128 5.99 -16.54 4.12
CA LEU A 128 5.85 -15.08 4.02
C LEU A 128 6.13 -14.59 2.60
N GLY A 129 7.19 -15.07 1.95
CA GLY A 129 7.52 -14.73 0.58
C GLY A 129 6.43 -15.17 -0.42
N GLN A 130 5.87 -16.38 -0.27
CA GLN A 130 4.79 -16.87 -1.12
C GLN A 130 3.52 -16.00 -1.00
N ILE A 131 3.13 -15.65 0.23
CA ILE A 131 1.96 -14.78 0.47
C ILE A 131 2.22 -13.38 -0.08
N GLN A 132 3.43 -12.84 0.09
CA GLN A 132 3.78 -11.52 -0.45
C GLN A 132 3.74 -11.51 -1.98
N SER A 133 4.27 -12.53 -2.64
CA SER A 133 4.19 -12.66 -4.11
C SER A 133 2.75 -12.72 -4.61
N LEU A 134 1.89 -13.48 -3.91
CA LEU A 134 0.47 -13.56 -4.23
C LEU A 134 -0.24 -12.21 -4.06
N LYS A 135 0.07 -11.46 -3.00
CA LYS A 135 -0.46 -10.10 -2.79
C LYS A 135 -0.02 -9.16 -3.91
N ASN A 136 1.23 -9.22 -4.36
CA ASN A 136 1.72 -8.42 -5.47
C ASN A 136 0.96 -8.74 -6.77
N ILE A 137 0.75 -10.02 -7.07
CA ILE A 137 -0.08 -10.44 -8.22
C ILE A 137 -1.49 -9.86 -8.11
N ALA A 138 -2.10 -9.93 -6.94
CA ALA A 138 -3.44 -9.40 -6.71
C ALA A 138 -3.52 -7.89 -6.94
N VAL A 139 -2.53 -7.12 -6.46
CA VAL A 139 -2.43 -5.67 -6.69
C VAL A 139 -2.33 -5.37 -8.20
N ILE A 140 -1.49 -6.11 -8.94
CA ILE A 140 -1.34 -5.96 -10.39
C ILE A 140 -2.68 -6.20 -11.10
N LEU A 141 -3.40 -7.26 -10.72
CA LEU A 141 -4.73 -7.55 -11.27
C LEU A 141 -5.74 -6.46 -10.93
N GLY A 142 -5.67 -5.86 -9.74
CA GLY A 142 -6.47 -4.71 -9.36
C GLY A 142 -6.19 -3.48 -10.23
N ALA A 143 -4.92 -3.17 -10.47
CA ALA A 143 -4.52 -2.09 -11.36
C ALA A 143 -4.98 -2.35 -12.81
N PHE A 144 -4.86 -3.59 -13.28
CA PHE A 144 -5.34 -4.00 -14.60
C PHE A 144 -6.86 -3.86 -14.73
N PHE A 145 -7.61 -4.26 -13.70
CA PHE A 145 -9.06 -4.07 -13.64
C PHE A 145 -9.43 -2.59 -13.74
N VAL A 146 -8.72 -1.69 -13.04
CA VAL A 146 -8.91 -0.24 -13.14
C VAL A 146 -8.59 0.26 -14.55
N SER A 147 -7.48 -0.18 -15.13
CA SER A 147 -7.08 0.23 -16.48
C SER A 147 -8.17 -0.07 -17.51
N ILE A 148 -8.70 -1.28 -17.51
CA ILE A 148 -9.78 -1.69 -18.42
C ILE A 148 -11.10 -1.02 -18.05
N GLY A 149 -11.44 -1.03 -16.76
CA GLY A 149 -12.72 -0.54 -16.25
C GLY A 149 -12.96 0.93 -16.58
N PHE A 150 -11.98 1.78 -16.31
CA PHE A 150 -12.08 3.22 -16.57
C PHE A 150 -11.99 3.57 -18.06
N LYS A 151 -11.21 2.79 -18.84
CA LYS A 151 -10.98 3.10 -20.25
C LYS A 151 -12.10 2.59 -21.18
N TYR A 152 -12.64 1.40 -20.90
CA TYR A 152 -13.52 0.70 -21.84
C TYR A 152 -14.93 0.40 -21.30
N ILE A 153 -15.11 0.31 -19.97
CA ILE A 153 -16.37 -0.13 -19.35
C ILE A 153 -17.14 1.05 -18.72
N GLY A 154 -16.50 2.23 -18.61
CA GLY A 154 -17.12 3.38 -17.97
C GLY A 154 -17.21 3.24 -16.44
N LEU A 155 -16.29 2.48 -15.83
CA LEU A 155 -16.19 2.37 -14.38
C LEU A 155 -15.94 3.77 -13.78
N ASN A 156 -16.62 4.08 -12.68
CA ASN A 156 -16.43 5.31 -11.93
C ASN A 156 -15.89 5.06 -10.53
N TYR A 157 -15.39 6.09 -9.87
CA TYR A 157 -14.78 6.01 -8.54
C TYR A 157 -15.71 5.41 -7.48
N LYS A 158 -17.00 5.87 -7.48
CA LYS A 158 -17.99 5.38 -6.52
C LYS A 158 -18.21 3.87 -6.66
N THR A 159 -18.45 3.40 -7.88
CA THR A 159 -18.70 1.97 -8.13
C THR A 159 -17.48 1.12 -7.79
N ALA A 160 -16.27 1.58 -8.14
CA ALA A 160 -15.03 0.88 -7.84
C ALA A 160 -14.79 0.76 -6.33
N MET A 161 -15.00 1.85 -5.57
CA MET A 161 -14.84 1.86 -4.12
C MET A 161 -15.89 0.99 -3.41
N VAL A 162 -17.15 1.10 -3.80
CA VAL A 162 -18.24 0.31 -3.20
C VAL A 162 -18.04 -1.18 -3.46
N MET A 163 -17.74 -1.56 -4.70
CA MET A 163 -17.47 -2.95 -5.06
C MET A 163 -16.27 -3.49 -4.27
N SER A 164 -15.16 -2.76 -4.21
CA SER A 164 -13.97 -3.16 -3.45
C SER A 164 -14.28 -3.27 -1.96
N GLY A 165 -15.03 -2.33 -1.39
CA GLY A 165 -15.43 -2.38 0.01
C GLY A 165 -16.31 -3.59 0.36
N ILE A 166 -17.26 -3.92 -0.50
CA ILE A 166 -18.10 -5.13 -0.34
C ILE A 166 -17.25 -6.40 -0.40
N LEU A 167 -16.33 -6.50 -1.37
CA LEU A 167 -15.43 -7.65 -1.49
C LEU A 167 -14.53 -7.81 -0.26
N ILE A 168 -14.01 -6.71 0.30
CA ILE A 168 -13.22 -6.73 1.54
C ILE A 168 -14.09 -7.21 2.72
N ILE A 169 -15.33 -6.76 2.85
CA ILE A 169 -16.25 -7.21 3.89
C ILE A 169 -16.55 -8.71 3.73
N ILE A 170 -16.80 -9.19 2.51
CA ILE A 170 -16.97 -10.63 2.25
C ILE A 170 -15.71 -11.40 2.69
N SER A 171 -14.52 -10.86 2.42
CA SER A 171 -13.25 -11.49 2.85
C SER A 171 -13.09 -11.53 4.37
N SER A 172 -13.71 -10.61 5.10
CA SER A 172 -13.76 -10.65 6.57
C SER A 172 -14.47 -11.91 7.09
N PHE A 173 -15.55 -12.34 6.44
CA PHE A 173 -16.24 -13.58 6.78
C PHE A 173 -15.37 -14.83 6.51
N LEU A 174 -14.54 -14.82 5.46
CA LEU A 174 -13.59 -15.90 5.19
C LEU A 174 -12.57 -16.03 6.33
N ILE A 175 -12.01 -14.92 6.82
CA ILE A 175 -11.08 -14.93 7.96
C ILE A 175 -11.78 -15.36 9.25
N ASN A 176 -12.99 -14.88 9.49
CA ASN A 176 -13.76 -15.27 10.69
C ASN A 176 -14.14 -16.75 10.70
N SER A 177 -14.22 -17.39 9.52
CA SER A 177 -14.51 -18.83 9.37
C SER A 177 -13.30 -19.73 9.60
N MET A 178 -12.11 -19.17 9.86
CA MET A 178 -10.92 -19.92 10.22
C MET A 178 -10.99 -20.40 11.67
N SER A 179 -10.21 -21.42 11.99
CA SER A 179 -10.03 -21.89 13.37
C SER A 179 -9.53 -20.76 14.27
N ALA A 180 -9.87 -20.78 15.55
CA ALA A 180 -9.43 -19.75 16.49
C ALA A 180 -7.90 -19.60 16.48
N GLY A 181 -7.45 -18.38 16.29
CA GLY A 181 -6.03 -18.04 16.34
C GLY A 181 -5.53 -17.83 17.77
N VAL A 182 -4.24 -17.51 17.88
CA VAL A 182 -3.62 -17.21 19.17
C VAL A 182 -4.19 -15.92 19.74
N THR A 183 -4.53 -15.95 21.03
CA THR A 183 -4.83 -14.73 21.79
C THR A 183 -3.51 -14.14 22.28
N SER A 184 -3.29 -12.86 22.04
CA SER A 184 -2.05 -12.17 22.50
C SER A 184 -1.91 -12.30 24.01
N LYS A 185 -0.75 -12.77 24.50
CA LYS A 185 -0.41 -12.69 25.91
C LYS A 185 -0.01 -11.27 26.26
N LYS A 186 -0.43 -10.79 27.43
CA LYS A 186 -0.35 -9.42 27.95
C LYS A 186 1.06 -8.82 28.14
N ASP A 187 2.15 -9.46 27.70
CA ASP A 187 3.52 -9.11 28.07
C ASP A 187 4.30 -8.32 26.98
N SER A 188 3.64 -7.58 26.10
CA SER A 188 4.34 -6.74 25.14
C SER A 188 4.66 -5.34 25.71
N HIS A 189 5.66 -5.24 26.57
CA HIS A 189 6.26 -3.95 26.87
C HIS A 189 7.10 -3.47 25.68
N LEU A 190 6.82 -2.27 25.19
CA LEU A 190 7.69 -1.59 24.23
C LEU A 190 9.09 -1.42 24.85
N LYS A 191 10.05 -2.21 24.40
CA LYS A 191 11.45 -2.11 24.85
C LYS A 191 12.26 -1.38 23.78
N PHE A 192 12.51 -0.09 23.99
CA PHE A 192 13.50 0.65 23.21
C PHE A 192 14.90 0.27 23.68
N ASN A 193 15.72 -0.31 22.80
CA ASN A 193 17.10 -0.63 23.10
C ASN A 193 18.04 0.32 22.36
N LYS A 194 18.83 1.10 23.08
CA LYS A 194 19.80 2.09 22.53
C LYS A 194 20.77 1.47 21.51
N LYS A 195 21.07 0.17 21.62
CA LYS A 195 21.93 -0.56 20.68
C LYS A 195 21.39 -0.49 19.24
N TYR A 196 20.08 -0.34 19.04
CA TYR A 196 19.42 -0.31 17.74
C TYR A 196 19.08 1.10 17.24
N ASN A 197 19.59 2.17 17.87
CA ASN A 197 19.27 3.54 17.48
C ASN A 197 19.58 3.82 16.00
N LEU A 198 20.72 3.34 15.48
CA LEU A 198 21.04 3.49 14.07
C LEU A 198 20.03 2.79 13.16
N TYR A 199 19.61 1.59 13.51
CA TYR A 199 18.58 0.85 12.79
C TYR A 199 17.25 1.61 12.78
N TYR A 200 16.82 2.14 13.93
CA TYR A 200 15.58 2.94 14.02
C TYR A 200 15.67 4.19 13.15
N ALA A 201 16.78 4.90 13.19
CA ALA A 201 16.99 6.09 12.37
C ALA A 201 16.97 5.77 10.87
N LEU A 202 17.68 4.74 10.42
CA LEU A 202 17.73 4.32 9.02
C LEU A 202 16.35 3.85 8.54
N THR A 203 15.63 3.06 9.33
CA THR A 203 14.28 2.60 8.99
C THR A 203 13.30 3.75 8.85
N SER A 204 13.38 4.75 9.76
CA SER A 204 12.54 5.95 9.70
C SER A 204 12.85 6.79 8.44
N LEU A 205 14.11 7.03 8.15
CA LEU A 205 14.53 7.78 6.95
C LEU A 205 14.10 7.06 5.66
N TYR A 206 14.26 5.74 5.61
CA TYR A 206 13.80 4.92 4.49
C TYR A 206 12.28 5.02 4.29
N GLY A 207 11.52 4.91 5.39
CA GLY A 207 10.06 5.04 5.35
C GLY A 207 9.61 6.43 4.87
N MET A 208 10.24 7.51 5.36
CA MET A 208 9.96 8.88 4.92
C MET A 208 10.21 9.06 3.43
N ARG A 209 11.37 8.61 2.93
CA ARG A 209 11.73 8.66 1.51
C ARG A 209 10.67 7.95 0.65
N LYS A 210 10.37 6.70 1.01
CA LYS A 210 9.40 5.88 0.29
C LYS A 210 8.03 6.55 0.24
N GLN A 211 7.57 7.08 1.38
CA GLN A 211 6.26 7.71 1.49
C GLN A 211 6.16 8.98 0.62
N ILE A 212 7.19 9.81 0.58
CA ILE A 212 7.21 11.01 -0.27
C ILE A 212 7.00 10.63 -1.74
N PHE A 213 7.70 9.63 -2.23
CA PHE A 213 7.61 9.26 -3.64
C PHE A 213 6.27 8.57 -3.97
N ILE A 214 5.81 7.63 -3.13
CA ILE A 214 4.50 6.98 -3.28
C ILE A 214 3.37 8.02 -3.33
N THR A 215 3.48 9.08 -2.53
CA THR A 215 2.46 10.12 -2.43
C THR A 215 2.50 11.07 -3.63
N PHE A 216 3.66 11.64 -3.92
CA PHE A 216 3.77 12.78 -4.85
C PHE A 216 4.04 12.37 -6.29
N ALA A 217 4.64 11.20 -6.55
CA ALA A 217 4.92 10.79 -7.91
C ALA A 217 3.62 10.57 -8.74
N PRO A 218 2.66 9.73 -8.34
CA PRO A 218 1.41 9.63 -9.08
C PRO A 218 0.60 10.93 -9.03
N TRP A 219 0.69 11.70 -7.95
CA TRP A 219 0.01 12.99 -7.83
C TRP A 219 0.48 14.00 -8.88
N ALA A 220 1.78 14.13 -9.11
CA ALA A 220 2.32 15.02 -10.13
C ALA A 220 1.91 14.59 -11.55
N LEU A 221 1.84 13.29 -11.85
CA LEU A 221 1.34 12.80 -13.12
C LEU A 221 -0.13 13.23 -13.36
N VAL A 222 -0.95 13.20 -12.32
CA VAL A 222 -2.36 13.61 -12.40
C VAL A 222 -2.50 15.13 -12.54
N THR A 223 -1.82 15.91 -11.70
CA THR A 223 -2.03 17.37 -11.61
C THR A 223 -1.25 18.18 -12.64
N THR A 224 0.02 17.83 -12.87
CA THR A 224 0.90 18.56 -13.79
C THR A 224 0.72 18.10 -15.25
N PHE A 225 0.56 16.79 -15.43
CA PHE A 225 0.45 16.22 -16.79
C PHE A 225 -0.98 15.81 -17.16
N HIS A 226 -1.96 15.97 -16.26
CA HIS A 226 -3.38 15.65 -16.47
C HIS A 226 -3.60 14.22 -16.98
N LYS A 227 -2.82 13.25 -16.44
CA LYS A 227 -2.93 11.86 -16.86
C LYS A 227 -4.14 11.17 -16.24
N PRO A 228 -4.91 10.44 -17.04
CA PRO A 228 -6.10 9.72 -16.57
C PRO A 228 -5.72 8.49 -15.73
N VAL A 229 -6.71 7.96 -15.00
CA VAL A 229 -6.56 6.81 -14.09
C VAL A 229 -5.90 5.60 -14.75
N TYR A 230 -6.33 5.25 -15.97
CA TYR A 230 -5.77 4.11 -16.69
C TYR A 230 -4.28 4.27 -17.04
N TYR A 231 -3.79 5.51 -17.17
CA TYR A 231 -2.37 5.77 -17.40
C TYR A 231 -1.53 5.39 -16.17
N ILE A 232 -1.98 5.81 -14.99
CA ILE A 232 -1.34 5.46 -13.72
C ILE A 232 -1.39 3.93 -13.50
N ALA A 233 -2.56 3.31 -13.78
CA ALA A 233 -2.72 1.86 -13.73
C ALA A 233 -1.69 1.12 -14.58
N ASN A 234 -1.50 1.56 -15.83
CA ASN A 234 -0.54 0.95 -16.74
C ASN A 234 0.91 1.10 -16.25
N LEU A 235 1.27 2.26 -15.68
CA LEU A 235 2.61 2.47 -15.10
C LEU A 235 2.84 1.54 -13.90
N MET A 236 1.84 1.37 -13.03
CA MET A 236 1.93 0.43 -11.90
C MET A 236 2.10 -1.01 -12.37
N ILE A 237 1.37 -1.43 -13.41
CA ILE A 237 1.51 -2.76 -14.00
C ILE A 237 2.93 -2.95 -14.55
N ILE A 238 3.41 -1.99 -15.35
CA ILE A 238 4.75 -2.05 -15.95
C ILE A 238 5.82 -2.10 -14.85
N GLY A 239 5.74 -1.22 -13.84
CA GLY A 239 6.67 -1.19 -12.71
C GLY A 239 6.70 -2.53 -11.97
N SER A 240 5.53 -3.09 -11.66
CA SER A 240 5.43 -4.37 -10.98
C SER A 240 5.99 -5.53 -11.80
N VAL A 241 5.76 -5.55 -13.12
CA VAL A 241 6.33 -6.56 -14.04
C VAL A 241 7.86 -6.42 -14.10
N VAL A 242 8.37 -5.19 -14.26
CA VAL A 242 9.82 -4.92 -14.26
C VAL A 242 10.44 -5.35 -12.94
N GLY A 243 9.77 -5.06 -11.80
CA GLY A 243 10.23 -5.46 -10.47
C GLY A 243 10.42 -6.97 -10.31
N ILE A 244 9.54 -7.80 -10.91
CA ILE A 244 9.66 -9.26 -10.88
C ILE A 244 11.02 -9.72 -11.46
N PHE A 245 11.51 -9.03 -12.49
CA PHE A 245 12.80 -9.38 -13.12
C PHE A 245 13.98 -8.71 -12.41
N VAL A 246 13.84 -7.47 -11.95
CA VAL A 246 14.92 -6.68 -11.35
C VAL A 246 15.27 -7.15 -9.93
N GLN A 247 14.27 -7.43 -9.09
CA GLN A 247 14.48 -7.81 -7.68
C GLN A 247 15.44 -9.01 -7.47
N PRO A 248 15.37 -10.11 -8.25
CA PRO A 248 16.32 -11.21 -8.12
C PRO A 248 17.78 -10.81 -8.44
N TYR A 249 17.99 -9.87 -9.37
CA TYR A 249 19.32 -9.35 -9.69
C TYR A 249 19.87 -8.48 -8.57
N VAL A 250 19.01 -7.62 -7.99
CA VAL A 250 19.39 -6.81 -6.81
C VAL A 250 19.78 -7.73 -5.65
N GLY A 251 19.02 -8.80 -5.40
CA GLY A 251 19.37 -9.80 -4.41
C GLY A 251 20.77 -10.40 -4.61
N LYS A 252 21.10 -10.81 -5.84
CA LYS A 252 22.44 -11.34 -6.17
C LYS A 252 23.56 -10.31 -5.97
N ILE A 253 23.30 -9.04 -6.29
CA ILE A 253 24.25 -7.94 -6.09
C ILE A 253 24.49 -7.72 -4.60
N ILE A 254 23.44 -7.78 -3.76
CA ILE A 254 23.54 -7.71 -2.30
C ILE A 254 24.42 -8.85 -1.76
N ASP A 255 24.16 -10.08 -2.21
CA ASP A 255 24.94 -11.26 -1.79
C ASP A 255 26.40 -11.15 -2.20
N THR A 256 26.72 -10.49 -3.32
CA THR A 256 28.07 -10.40 -3.87
C THR A 256 28.87 -9.24 -3.27
N TYR A 257 28.28 -8.04 -3.17
CA TYR A 257 28.97 -6.79 -2.80
C TYR A 257 28.61 -6.31 -1.40
N GLY A 258 27.63 -6.94 -0.75
CA GLY A 258 27.12 -6.58 0.57
C GLY A 258 26.14 -5.41 0.56
N GLU A 259 25.28 -5.40 1.57
CA GLU A 259 24.17 -4.45 1.71
C GLU A 259 24.62 -2.97 1.69
N ARG A 260 25.76 -2.65 2.32
CA ARG A 260 26.27 -1.27 2.42
C ARG A 260 26.59 -0.63 1.07
N VAL A 261 27.12 -1.42 0.14
CA VAL A 261 27.47 -0.94 -1.20
C VAL A 261 26.20 -0.70 -1.99
N VAL A 262 25.26 -1.65 -1.96
CA VAL A 262 24.00 -1.55 -2.68
C VAL A 262 23.17 -0.37 -2.19
N LEU A 263 23.01 -0.17 -0.87
CA LEU A 263 22.30 0.96 -0.29
C LEU A 263 22.90 2.33 -0.68
N ARG A 264 24.25 2.42 -0.83
CA ARG A 264 24.88 3.66 -1.30
C ARG A 264 24.53 3.94 -2.76
N PHE A 265 24.61 2.95 -3.63
CA PHE A 265 24.22 3.09 -5.04
C PHE A 265 22.74 3.39 -5.20
N GLU A 266 21.88 2.71 -4.45
CA GLU A 266 20.46 3.00 -4.41
C GLU A 266 20.18 4.46 -4.02
N ALA A 267 20.83 4.95 -2.97
CA ALA A 267 20.66 6.33 -2.53
C ALA A 267 21.09 7.34 -3.61
N LEU A 268 22.20 7.10 -4.32
CA LEU A 268 22.66 7.96 -5.42
C LEU A 268 21.69 7.95 -6.59
N ILE A 269 21.22 6.76 -7.01
CA ILE A 269 20.21 6.62 -8.07
C ILE A 269 18.93 7.39 -7.70
N PHE A 270 18.49 7.29 -6.45
CA PHE A 270 17.30 7.99 -5.97
C PHE A 270 17.44 9.52 -5.98
N VAL A 271 18.59 10.04 -5.60
CA VAL A 271 18.86 11.50 -5.72
C VAL A 271 18.68 11.92 -7.17
N PHE A 272 19.22 11.15 -8.11
CA PHE A 272 19.12 11.43 -9.54
C PHE A 272 17.66 11.34 -10.03
N VAL A 273 16.94 10.32 -9.62
CA VAL A 273 15.51 10.13 -9.93
C VAL A 273 14.68 11.29 -9.38
N CYS A 274 14.91 11.75 -8.15
CA CYS A 274 14.21 12.90 -7.57
C CYS A 274 14.47 14.20 -8.32
N ILE A 275 15.74 14.45 -8.72
CA ILE A 275 16.10 15.63 -9.51
C ILE A 275 15.42 15.58 -10.87
N LEU A 276 15.56 14.49 -11.60
CA LEU A 276 14.88 14.32 -12.89
C LEU A 276 13.38 14.45 -12.77
N TYR A 277 12.78 13.82 -11.76
CA TYR A 277 11.34 13.89 -11.54
C TYR A 277 10.86 15.33 -11.29
N GLY A 278 11.56 16.07 -10.43
CA GLY A 278 11.18 17.43 -10.04
C GLY A 278 11.40 18.46 -11.15
N PHE A 279 12.47 18.31 -11.92
CA PHE A 279 12.86 19.31 -12.92
C PHE A 279 12.51 18.94 -14.36
N ALA A 280 12.09 17.70 -14.64
CA ALA A 280 11.72 17.29 -16.01
C ALA A 280 10.71 18.24 -16.67
N PRO A 281 9.64 18.73 -15.98
CA PRO A 281 8.67 19.65 -16.60
C PRO A 281 9.27 21.00 -17.03
N THR A 282 10.38 21.42 -16.42
CA THR A 282 11.05 22.71 -16.72
C THR A 282 12.19 22.57 -17.71
N TRP A 283 12.86 21.42 -17.74
CA TRP A 283 14.05 21.21 -18.57
C TRP A 283 13.74 20.62 -19.94
N PHE A 284 12.63 19.92 -20.09
CA PHE A 284 12.31 19.17 -21.31
C PHE A 284 10.93 19.55 -21.87
N PRO A 285 10.75 19.43 -23.20
CA PRO A 285 9.43 19.51 -23.82
C PRO A 285 8.45 18.52 -23.16
N LYS A 286 7.16 18.88 -23.16
CA LYS A 286 6.10 18.16 -22.42
C LYS A 286 6.10 16.65 -22.66
N ASP A 287 6.29 16.21 -23.91
CA ASP A 287 6.23 14.77 -24.25
C ASP A 287 7.44 14.00 -23.69
N ILE A 288 8.64 14.61 -23.76
CA ILE A 288 9.86 14.04 -23.19
C ILE A 288 9.77 14.05 -21.65
N ALA A 289 9.29 15.13 -21.06
CA ALA A 289 9.08 15.23 -19.62
C ALA A 289 8.14 14.11 -19.09
N ILE A 290 7.05 13.84 -19.79
CA ILE A 290 6.14 12.75 -19.44
C ILE A 290 6.85 11.38 -19.47
N LEU A 291 7.65 11.11 -20.47
CA LEU A 291 8.41 9.85 -20.56
C LEU A 291 9.42 9.71 -19.43
N ILE A 292 10.18 10.78 -19.12
CA ILE A 292 11.15 10.79 -18.02
C ILE A 292 10.46 10.56 -16.69
N VAL A 293 9.39 11.29 -16.39
CA VAL A 293 8.63 11.18 -15.14
C VAL A 293 8.00 9.80 -15.01
N SER A 294 7.48 9.23 -16.11
CA SER A 294 6.94 7.86 -16.11
C SER A 294 8.02 6.81 -15.86
N ALA A 295 9.21 6.96 -16.47
CA ALA A 295 10.34 6.07 -16.23
C ALA A 295 10.84 6.16 -14.78
N CYS A 296 10.94 7.36 -14.22
CA CYS A 296 11.27 7.57 -12.80
C CYS A 296 10.23 6.89 -11.87
N TYR A 297 8.94 7.00 -12.20
CA TYR A 297 7.88 6.37 -11.42
C TYR A 297 7.96 4.83 -11.47
N ILE A 298 8.24 4.26 -12.65
CA ILE A 298 8.47 2.82 -12.80
C ILE A 298 9.68 2.37 -11.99
N SER A 299 10.79 3.14 -12.03
CA SER A 299 12.02 2.80 -11.30
C SER A 299 11.83 2.78 -9.78
N ASP A 300 10.91 3.57 -9.22
CA ASP A 300 10.61 3.53 -7.79
C ASP A 300 9.77 2.31 -7.40
N GLN A 301 8.99 1.74 -8.33
CA GLN A 301 8.17 0.56 -8.09
C GLN A 301 8.99 -0.75 -8.13
N THR A 302 10.23 -0.70 -8.64
CA THR A 302 11.10 -1.88 -8.82
C THR A 302 12.17 -2.00 -7.76
#